data_d90ed8b807caf20f856b451908d85e71
#
_entry.id   d90ed8b807caf20f856b451908d85e71
#
_cell.length_a   1.000
_cell.length_b   1.000
_cell.length_c   1.000
_cell.angle_alpha   90.00
_cell.angle_beta   90.00
_cell.angle_gamma   90.00
#
_symmetry.space_group_name_H-M   'P 1'
#
loop_
_entity.id
_entity.type
_entity.pdbx_description
1 polymer ?
#
loop_
_entity_poly.entity_id
_entity_poly.type
_entity_poly.pdbx_seq_one_letter_code
_entity_poly.pdbx_strand_id
1 'polypeptide(L)'
;MPCCRSSCTSWADDARFVFRNFPLTDPHPRAQPAAEAAESVAAHGGEDAFWAMHDILFTNQDALEIDDLIAYAEAVAADPQTVADDLATRAFADRVRRDVRSGLHSGVDGTPTFFVNGRRYDGLWSDPAAFIDELRAAARQGTDGGG
;
A
#
# COMPACT_ATOMS: atom_id res chain seq x y z
N MET A 1 1.89 11.52 8.81
CA MET A 1 2.30 10.58 7.78
C MET A 1 2.84 9.33 8.42
N PRO A 2 2.23 8.18 8.20
CA PRO A 2 2.84 6.95 8.63
C PRO A 2 3.94 6.61 7.64
N CYS A 3 5.10 6.73 8.14
CA CYS A 3 6.30 6.25 7.52
C CYS A 3 6.56 4.83 8.01
N CYS A 4 7.05 3.95 7.17
CA CYS A 4 7.68 2.71 7.56
C CYS A 4 8.62 3.01 8.75
N ARG A 5 8.29 2.53 9.93
CA ARG A 5 8.82 3.01 11.23
C ARG A 5 10.34 2.99 11.40
N SER A 6 11.10 2.39 10.49
CA SER A 6 12.55 2.27 10.62
C SER A 6 13.38 3.21 9.77
N SER A 7 12.80 3.99 8.85
CA SER A 7 13.59 4.81 7.93
C SER A 7 13.10 6.25 7.77
N CYS A 8 12.01 6.63 8.42
CA CYS A 8 11.30 7.87 8.12
C CYS A 8 11.61 9.08 8.95
N THR A 9 12.41 8.99 9.99
CA THR A 9 12.73 10.14 10.84
C THR A 9 13.52 11.26 10.13
N SER A 10 14.01 11.00 8.93
CA SER A 10 14.85 11.95 8.16
C SER A 10 14.17 12.57 6.94
N TRP A 11 12.96 12.07 6.53
CA TRP A 11 12.35 12.41 5.23
C TRP A 11 10.91 12.91 5.33
N ALA A 12 10.37 13.02 6.54
CA ALA A 12 8.95 13.28 6.78
C ALA A 12 8.43 14.56 6.09
N ASP A 13 9.31 15.55 5.88
CA ASP A 13 8.95 16.82 5.27
C ASP A 13 9.27 16.88 3.75
N ASP A 14 10.13 15.98 3.26
CA ASP A 14 10.66 16.03 1.89
C ASP A 14 10.06 14.98 0.95
N ALA A 15 9.37 13.98 1.48
CA ALA A 15 8.82 12.88 0.67
C ALA A 15 7.38 12.52 1.08
N ARG A 16 6.54 12.31 0.08
CA ARG A 16 5.19 11.74 0.24
C ARG A 16 5.18 10.32 -0.32
N PHE A 17 4.93 9.35 0.54
CA PHE A 17 4.74 7.96 0.14
C PHE A 17 3.27 7.69 -0.17
N VAL A 18 2.99 7.08 -1.32
CA VAL A 18 1.65 6.68 -1.75
C VAL A 18 1.66 5.20 -2.07
N PHE A 19 0.88 4.43 -1.35
CA PHE A 19 0.64 3.02 -1.63
C PHE A 19 -0.54 2.86 -2.58
N ARG A 20 -0.42 1.94 -3.55
CA ARG A 20 -1.50 1.52 -4.44
C ARG A 20 -1.61 0.01 -4.46
N ASN A 21 -2.84 -0.49 -4.42
CA ASN A 21 -3.11 -1.91 -4.47
C ASN A 21 -2.90 -2.47 -5.88
N PHE A 22 -2.18 -3.58 -5.96
CA PHE A 22 -2.03 -4.34 -7.19
C PHE A 22 -2.06 -5.84 -6.87
N PRO A 23 -3.23 -6.39 -6.46
CA PRO A 23 -3.35 -7.79 -6.07
C PRO A 23 -3.12 -8.71 -7.27
N LEU A 24 -2.15 -9.61 -7.14
CA LEU A 24 -1.84 -10.64 -8.12
C LEU A 24 -2.74 -11.86 -7.86
N THR A 25 -3.96 -11.83 -8.40
CA THR A 25 -5.02 -12.79 -8.06
C THR A 25 -4.79 -14.17 -8.64
N ASP A 26 -4.04 -14.30 -9.72
CA ASP A 26 -3.80 -15.60 -10.37
C ASP A 26 -2.93 -16.52 -9.50
N PRO A 27 -1.75 -16.12 -8.97
CA PRO A 27 -1.07 -16.94 -7.99
C PRO A 27 -1.66 -16.83 -6.57
N HIS A 28 -2.37 -15.73 -6.24
CA HIS A 28 -2.83 -15.41 -4.89
C HIS A 28 -4.30 -14.98 -4.85
N PRO A 29 -5.26 -15.92 -4.88
CA PRO A 29 -6.69 -15.59 -4.97
C PRO A 29 -7.22 -14.76 -3.79
N ARG A 30 -6.54 -14.80 -2.65
CA ARG A 30 -6.89 -14.02 -1.45
C ARG A 30 -6.30 -12.61 -1.41
N ALA A 31 -5.45 -12.25 -2.37
CA ALA A 31 -4.87 -10.91 -2.43
C ALA A 31 -5.93 -9.81 -2.66
N GLN A 32 -6.96 -10.10 -3.44
CA GLN A 32 -8.05 -9.14 -3.70
C GLN A 32 -8.87 -8.85 -2.43
N PRO A 33 -9.42 -9.87 -1.69
CA PRO A 33 -10.09 -9.61 -0.42
C PRO A 33 -9.21 -8.92 0.61
N ALA A 34 -7.93 -9.26 0.70
CA ALA A 34 -6.99 -8.61 1.62
C ALA A 34 -6.82 -7.11 1.30
N ALA A 35 -6.70 -6.75 0.01
CA ALA A 35 -6.66 -5.36 -0.42
C ALA A 35 -7.97 -4.61 -0.09
N GLU A 36 -9.13 -5.24 -0.30
CA GLU A 36 -10.44 -4.66 0.04
C GLU A 36 -10.59 -4.46 1.55
N ALA A 37 -10.11 -5.39 2.38
CA ALA A 37 -10.12 -5.24 3.83
C ALA A 37 -9.25 -4.05 4.28
N ALA A 38 -8.07 -3.87 3.69
CA ALA A 38 -7.21 -2.73 4.00
C ALA A 38 -7.87 -1.39 3.63
N GLU A 39 -8.57 -1.32 2.50
CA GLU A 39 -9.31 -0.12 2.08
C GLU A 39 -10.53 0.15 2.97
N SER A 40 -11.24 -0.90 3.42
CA SER A 40 -12.33 -0.77 4.40
C SER A 40 -11.82 -0.20 5.72
N VAL A 41 -10.74 -0.76 6.25
CA VAL A 41 -10.09 -0.26 7.48
C VAL A 41 -9.66 1.20 7.31
N ALA A 42 -9.10 1.57 6.16
CA ALA A 42 -8.71 2.95 5.86
C ALA A 42 -9.90 3.92 5.85
N ALA A 43 -11.01 3.51 5.25
CA ALA A 43 -12.20 4.35 5.12
C ALA A 43 -12.84 4.67 6.47
N HIS A 44 -12.79 3.76 7.42
CA HIS A 44 -13.44 3.89 8.73
C HIS A 44 -12.46 4.31 9.85
N GLY A 45 -11.17 3.96 9.74
CA GLY A 45 -10.16 4.20 10.76
C GLY A 45 -9.05 5.19 10.38
N GLY A 46 -9.03 5.63 9.13
CA GLY A 46 -8.04 6.58 8.64
C GLY A 46 -6.70 5.96 8.27
N GLU A 47 -5.73 6.83 8.01
CA GLU A 47 -4.42 6.45 7.46
C GLU A 47 -3.60 5.56 8.41
N ASP A 48 -3.59 5.87 9.70
CA ASP A 48 -2.85 5.07 10.69
C ASP A 48 -3.39 3.63 10.77
N ALA A 49 -4.70 3.46 10.72
CA ALA A 49 -5.33 2.15 10.72
C ALA A 49 -5.01 1.38 9.42
N PHE A 50 -4.99 2.06 8.28
CA PHE A 50 -4.54 1.47 7.01
C PHE A 50 -3.14 0.87 7.12
N TRP A 51 -2.18 1.65 7.61
CA TRP A 51 -0.80 1.20 7.70
C TRP A 51 -0.61 0.07 8.72
N ALA A 52 -1.35 0.12 9.83
CA ALA A 52 -1.36 -0.98 10.80
C ALA A 52 -1.91 -2.29 10.17
N MET A 53 -3.01 -2.19 9.42
CA MET A 53 -3.57 -3.33 8.69
C MET A 53 -2.62 -3.84 7.60
N HIS A 54 -2.01 -2.94 6.84
CA HIS A 54 -1.00 -3.27 5.83
C HIS A 54 0.14 -4.10 6.44
N ASP A 55 0.71 -3.66 7.56
CA ASP A 55 1.81 -4.37 8.22
C ASP A 55 1.39 -5.79 8.68
N ILE A 56 0.19 -5.94 9.22
CA ILE A 56 -0.36 -7.24 9.62
C ILE A 56 -0.53 -8.15 8.39
N LEU A 57 -1.09 -7.67 7.30
CA LEU A 57 -1.31 -8.45 6.08
C LEU A 57 0.02 -8.94 5.47
N PHE A 58 1.03 -8.08 5.42
CA PHE A 58 2.34 -8.47 4.90
C PHE A 58 3.11 -9.43 5.82
N THR A 59 2.85 -9.39 7.12
CA THR A 59 3.44 -10.33 8.08
C THR A 59 2.77 -11.70 8.06
N ASN A 60 1.49 -11.78 7.65
CA ASN A 60 0.67 -12.99 7.72
C ASN A 60 0.14 -13.40 6.33
N GLN A 61 0.98 -13.40 5.31
CA GLN A 61 0.58 -13.67 3.92
C GLN A 61 -0.04 -15.06 3.68
N ASP A 62 0.21 -16.01 4.59
CA ASP A 62 -0.33 -17.37 4.53
C ASP A 62 -1.69 -17.52 5.21
N ALA A 63 -2.17 -16.49 5.92
CA ALA A 63 -3.42 -16.47 6.67
C ALA A 63 -4.27 -15.25 6.24
N LEU A 64 -4.93 -15.36 5.10
CA LEU A 64 -5.73 -14.30 4.47
C LEU A 64 -7.16 -14.77 4.15
N GLU A 65 -7.69 -15.69 4.95
CA GLU A 65 -9.11 -16.04 4.87
C GLU A 65 -9.97 -14.89 5.39
N ILE A 66 -11.25 -14.88 5.06
CA ILE A 66 -12.16 -13.81 5.49
C ILE A 66 -12.16 -13.63 7.01
N ASP A 67 -12.16 -14.74 7.75
CA ASP A 67 -12.14 -14.70 9.22
C ASP A 67 -10.83 -14.10 9.76
N ASP A 68 -9.69 -14.39 9.10
CA ASP A 68 -8.40 -13.78 9.43
C ASP A 68 -8.43 -12.27 9.21
N LEU A 69 -8.97 -11.81 8.06
CA LEU A 69 -9.05 -10.40 7.72
C LEU A 69 -9.92 -9.64 8.72
N ILE A 70 -11.02 -10.22 9.18
CA ILE A 70 -11.90 -9.64 10.19
C ILE A 70 -11.18 -9.55 11.55
N ALA A 71 -10.44 -10.60 11.94
CA ALA A 71 -9.65 -10.60 13.16
C ALA A 71 -8.53 -9.55 13.13
N TYR A 72 -7.89 -9.36 11.98
CA TYR A 72 -6.87 -8.30 11.82
C TYR A 72 -7.47 -6.91 11.89
N ALA A 73 -8.66 -6.69 11.34
CA ALA A 73 -9.38 -5.44 11.48
C ALA A 73 -9.67 -5.09 12.95
N GLU A 74 -10.12 -6.06 13.75
CA GLU A 74 -10.29 -5.90 15.19
C GLU A 74 -8.98 -5.56 15.90
N ALA A 75 -7.88 -6.21 15.52
CA ALA A 75 -6.55 -5.97 16.10
C ALA A 75 -6.03 -4.55 15.87
N VAL A 76 -6.48 -3.88 14.80
CA VAL A 76 -6.15 -2.48 14.50
C VAL A 76 -7.25 -1.49 14.94
N ALA A 77 -8.13 -1.92 15.84
CA ALA A 77 -9.22 -1.15 16.39
C ALA A 77 -10.27 -0.66 15.37
N ALA A 78 -10.38 -1.34 14.23
CA ALA A 78 -11.49 -1.18 13.31
C ALA A 78 -12.69 -2.03 13.78
N ASP A 79 -13.91 -1.61 13.43
CA ASP A 79 -15.10 -2.40 13.75
C ASP A 79 -15.17 -3.65 12.86
N PRO A 80 -15.04 -4.87 13.43
CA PRO A 80 -14.98 -6.11 12.66
C PRO A 80 -16.27 -6.38 11.90
N GLN A 81 -17.43 -5.97 12.41
CA GLN A 81 -18.71 -6.16 11.73
C GLN A 81 -18.80 -5.29 10.46
N THR A 82 -18.39 -4.04 10.56
CA THR A 82 -18.34 -3.13 9.40
C THR A 82 -17.42 -3.67 8.30
N VAL A 83 -16.24 -4.18 8.66
CA VAL A 83 -15.32 -4.75 7.68
C VAL A 83 -15.89 -6.04 7.08
N ALA A 84 -16.56 -6.90 7.88
CA ALA A 84 -17.23 -8.09 7.38
C ALA A 84 -18.33 -7.74 6.37
N ASP A 85 -19.16 -6.74 6.64
CA ASP A 85 -20.21 -6.28 5.74
C ASP A 85 -19.64 -5.68 4.45
N ASP A 86 -18.59 -4.89 4.54
CA ASP A 86 -17.88 -4.34 3.38
C ASP A 86 -17.28 -5.43 2.48
N LEU A 87 -16.69 -6.46 3.07
CA LEU A 87 -16.18 -7.61 2.33
C LEU A 87 -17.31 -8.41 1.66
N ALA A 88 -18.41 -8.66 2.37
CA ALA A 88 -19.56 -9.39 1.86
C ALA A 88 -20.22 -8.67 0.66
N THR A 89 -20.32 -7.34 0.74
CA THR A 89 -20.91 -6.50 -0.32
C THR A 89 -19.90 -6.08 -1.39
N ARG A 90 -18.63 -6.41 -1.23
CA ARG A 90 -17.53 -5.98 -2.12
C ARG A 90 -17.45 -4.44 -2.26
N ALA A 91 -17.71 -3.72 -1.16
CA ALA A 91 -17.82 -2.26 -1.15
C ALA A 91 -16.57 -1.55 -1.70
N PHE A 92 -15.38 -2.11 -1.49
CA PHE A 92 -14.11 -1.53 -1.93
C PHE A 92 -13.50 -2.18 -3.18
N ALA A 93 -14.21 -3.10 -3.84
CA ALA A 93 -13.73 -3.75 -5.07
C ALA A 93 -13.41 -2.75 -6.19
N ASP A 94 -14.24 -1.71 -6.35
CA ASP A 94 -14.01 -0.66 -7.36
C ASP A 94 -12.80 0.21 -7.03
N ARG A 95 -12.53 0.45 -5.76
CA ARG A 95 -11.35 1.19 -5.31
C ARG A 95 -10.07 0.44 -5.68
N VAL A 96 -10.01 -0.85 -5.36
CA VAL A 96 -8.87 -1.71 -5.72
C VAL A 96 -8.73 -1.85 -7.24
N ARG A 97 -9.84 -2.04 -7.98
CA ARG A 97 -9.80 -2.09 -9.46
C ARG A 97 -9.27 -0.81 -10.09
N ARG A 98 -9.55 0.37 -9.52
CA ARG A 98 -8.97 1.64 -10.00
C ARG A 98 -7.47 1.67 -9.84
N ASP A 99 -6.94 1.19 -8.72
CA ASP A 99 -5.50 1.09 -8.50
C ASP A 99 -4.85 0.14 -9.51
N VAL A 100 -5.42 -1.04 -9.72
CA VAL A 100 -4.93 -2.02 -10.71
C VAL A 100 -4.92 -1.41 -12.12
N ARG A 101 -6.00 -0.76 -12.54
CA ARG A 101 -6.07 -0.13 -13.87
C ARG A 101 -5.02 0.99 -14.01
N SER A 102 -4.85 1.81 -12.98
CA SER A 102 -3.82 2.85 -12.97
C SER A 102 -2.42 2.25 -13.09
N GLY A 103 -2.15 1.16 -12.36
CA GLY A 103 -0.89 0.44 -12.45
C GLY A 103 -0.62 -0.12 -13.84
N LEU A 104 -1.59 -0.81 -14.44
CA LEU A 104 -1.48 -1.34 -15.80
C LEU A 104 -1.22 -0.24 -16.84
N HIS A 105 -1.93 0.90 -16.74
CA HIS A 105 -1.69 2.07 -17.60
C HIS A 105 -0.29 2.66 -17.43
N SER A 106 0.30 2.53 -16.25
CA SER A 106 1.65 3.01 -15.95
C SER A 106 2.74 1.96 -16.26
N GLY A 107 2.36 0.82 -16.84
CA GLY A 107 3.30 -0.25 -17.21
C GLY A 107 3.72 -1.15 -16.05
N VAL A 108 2.93 -1.21 -14.97
CA VAL A 108 3.15 -2.17 -13.88
C VAL A 108 2.82 -3.57 -14.39
N ASP A 109 3.79 -4.47 -14.27
CA ASP A 109 3.72 -5.87 -14.70
C ASP A 109 3.99 -6.86 -13.55
N GLY A 110 4.21 -6.34 -12.34
CA GLY A 110 4.44 -7.13 -11.14
C GLY A 110 4.60 -6.26 -9.90
N THR A 111 4.76 -6.90 -8.75
CA THR A 111 4.94 -6.24 -7.45
C THR A 111 6.18 -6.77 -6.71
N PRO A 112 6.86 -5.90 -5.97
CA PRO A 112 6.65 -4.46 -5.89
C PRO A 112 7.13 -3.71 -7.14
N THR A 113 6.44 -2.61 -7.48
CA THR A 113 6.88 -1.64 -8.49
C THR A 113 6.86 -0.25 -7.86
N PHE A 114 7.93 0.50 -8.04
CA PHE A 114 8.09 1.84 -7.47
C PHE A 114 8.15 2.91 -8.55
N PHE A 115 7.53 4.06 -8.26
CA PHE A 115 7.65 5.28 -9.04
C PHE A 115 8.15 6.40 -8.14
N VAL A 116 9.15 7.13 -8.59
CA VAL A 116 9.70 8.29 -7.89
C VAL A 116 9.46 9.52 -8.76
N ASN A 117 8.70 10.48 -8.25
CA ASN A 117 8.29 11.67 -9.01
C ASN A 117 7.73 11.35 -10.40
N GLY A 118 6.89 10.30 -10.49
CA GLY A 118 6.24 9.88 -11.73
C GLY A 118 7.11 9.05 -12.69
N ARG A 119 8.36 8.75 -12.32
CA ARG A 119 9.26 7.89 -13.11
C ARG A 119 9.40 6.54 -12.47
N ARG A 120 9.26 5.46 -13.27
CA ARG A 120 9.47 4.10 -12.78
C ARG A 120 10.92 3.95 -12.30
N TYR A 121 11.08 3.37 -11.12
CA TYR A 121 12.37 2.97 -10.59
C TYR A 121 12.72 1.57 -11.11
N ASP A 122 13.75 1.49 -11.93
CA ASP A 122 14.22 0.24 -12.56
C ASP A 122 15.43 -0.38 -11.84
N GLY A 123 15.81 0.18 -10.68
CA GLY A 123 16.89 -0.35 -9.85
C GLY A 123 16.45 -1.52 -8.98
N LEU A 124 17.41 -2.08 -8.22
CA LEU A 124 17.14 -3.16 -7.29
C LEU A 124 16.44 -2.60 -6.03
N TRP A 125 15.14 -2.81 -5.93
CA TRP A 125 14.36 -2.44 -4.73
C TRP A 125 14.79 -3.23 -3.47
N SER A 126 15.46 -4.38 -3.65
CA SER A 126 16.07 -5.18 -2.59
C SER A 126 17.40 -4.61 -2.08
N ASP A 127 17.93 -3.57 -2.70
CA ASP A 127 19.07 -2.79 -2.21
C ASP A 127 18.56 -1.45 -1.61
N PRO A 128 18.37 -1.38 -0.28
CA PRO A 128 17.83 -0.18 0.36
C PRO A 128 18.72 1.05 0.18
N ALA A 129 20.04 0.86 0.10
CA ALA A 129 20.97 1.98 -0.05
C ALA A 129 20.83 2.62 -1.43
N ALA A 130 20.81 1.83 -2.49
CA ALA A 130 20.61 2.32 -3.86
C ALA A 130 19.25 3.00 -4.02
N PHE A 131 18.19 2.44 -3.43
CA PHE A 131 16.85 3.03 -3.48
C PHE A 131 16.79 4.37 -2.73
N ILE A 132 17.40 4.47 -1.55
CA ILE A 132 17.48 5.72 -0.79
C ILE A 132 18.28 6.80 -1.55
N ASP A 133 19.35 6.43 -2.20
CA ASP A 133 20.15 7.37 -3.01
C ASP A 133 19.36 7.91 -4.21
N GLU A 134 18.53 7.09 -4.86
CA GLU A 134 17.62 7.54 -5.91
C GLU A 134 16.57 8.53 -5.36
N LEU A 135 15.97 8.24 -4.21
CA LEU A 135 15.03 9.16 -3.56
C LEU A 135 15.70 10.51 -3.23
N ARG A 136 16.92 10.49 -2.75
CA ARG A 136 17.71 11.71 -2.47
C ARG A 136 18.02 12.51 -3.74
N ALA A 137 18.35 11.82 -4.81
CA ALA A 137 18.61 12.46 -6.10
C ALA A 137 17.34 13.14 -6.63
N ALA A 138 16.19 12.44 -6.56
CA ALA A 138 14.90 12.97 -6.99
C ALA A 138 14.44 14.18 -6.16
N ALA A 139 14.67 14.17 -4.85
CA ALA A 139 14.35 15.29 -3.97
C ALA A 139 15.14 16.56 -4.36
N ARG A 140 16.43 16.42 -4.68
CA ARG A 140 17.26 17.55 -5.13
C ARG A 140 16.80 18.15 -6.46
N GLN A 141 16.28 17.34 -7.38
CA GLN A 141 15.77 17.81 -8.68
C GLN A 141 14.43 18.55 -8.56
N GLY A 142 13.63 18.24 -7.54
CA GLY A 142 12.36 18.92 -7.26
C GLY A 142 12.50 20.34 -6.71
N THR A 143 13.65 20.68 -6.13
CA THR A 143 13.93 22.03 -5.58
C THR A 143 14.44 23.02 -6.62
N ASP A 144 14.96 22.55 -7.76
CA ASP A 144 15.49 23.42 -8.83
C ASP A 144 14.43 23.88 -9.85
N GLY A 145 13.18 23.42 -9.74
CA GLY A 145 12.08 23.74 -10.66
C GLY A 145 11.17 24.89 -10.23
N GLY A 146 11.50 25.60 -9.14
CA GLY A 146 10.73 26.70 -8.57
C GLY A 146 11.43 28.05 -8.73
N GLY A 147 11.67 28.48 -9.97
CA GLY A 147 12.17 29.80 -10.29
C GLY A 147 11.30 30.50 -11.33
#